data_7a003da3ad0b956d86a1a70d7df6a89d
#
_entry.id   7a003da3ad0b956d86a1a70d7df6a89d
#
_cell.length_a   1.000
_cell.length_b   1.000
_cell.length_c   1.000
_cell.angle_alpha   90.00
_cell.angle_beta   90.00
_cell.angle_gamma   90.00
#
_symmetry.space_group_name_H-M   'P 1'
#
loop_
_entity.id
_entity.type
_entity.pdbx_description
1 polymer ?
#
loop_
_entity_poly.entity_id
_entity_poly.type
_entity_poly.pdbx_seq_one_letter_code
_entity_poly.pdbx_strand_id
1 'polypeptide(L)'
;DEHDAEKAVNAYNSLKDQGMQLLLGTVTSTPCIAVADEAAKDNMFLLTPSGSAVDCVANDNAFRVCFSDPNQGTASAQYIGENGLASKVAVIYESSNAYSAGIYDKFAAQAKVKNLNIVEVQSFTSDTKTDFSAQIQAIKSSGADLVFLPIYYSEAQLILTQAKAAGLNVKFFGCDGLDGILTGVENWDTTLAEGVLLLTPLAADAKDDLTQNFVRKYVDAYKETPNQFAADAYDAVYAIKEAAEAANLKPDMSISDMCEAMKTAMTTISIDGLTGDGMTWTADGEPNKGPKAVEIVDGAYVLKE
;
A
#
# COMPACT_ATOMS: atom_id res chain seq x y z
N ASP A 1 -11.18 -6.58 -10.39
CA ASP A 1 -12.06 -5.56 -9.78
C ASP A 1 -11.86 -4.15 -10.36
N GLU A 2 -10.74 -3.91 -11.05
CA GLU A 2 -10.41 -2.63 -11.66
C GLU A 2 -10.48 -1.43 -10.68
N HIS A 3 -10.15 -1.67 -9.42
CA HIS A 3 -10.26 -0.68 -8.33
C HIS A 3 -11.69 -0.16 -8.10
N ASP A 4 -12.69 -0.93 -8.47
CA ASP A 4 -14.12 -0.59 -8.37
C ASP A 4 -14.81 -1.47 -7.34
N ALA A 5 -15.53 -0.85 -6.38
CA ALA A 5 -16.17 -1.55 -5.27
C ALA A 5 -17.28 -2.50 -5.74
N GLU A 6 -18.11 -2.08 -6.69
CA GLU A 6 -19.22 -2.89 -7.21
C GLU A 6 -18.71 -4.10 -7.98
N LYS A 7 -17.69 -3.90 -8.85
CA LYS A 7 -17.05 -5.00 -9.58
C LYS A 7 -16.39 -6.00 -8.63
N ALA A 8 -15.76 -5.52 -7.56
CA ALA A 8 -15.14 -6.38 -6.56
C ALA A 8 -16.16 -7.24 -5.81
N VAL A 9 -17.29 -6.66 -5.38
CA VAL A 9 -18.38 -7.39 -4.73
C VAL A 9 -19.00 -8.42 -5.69
N ASN A 10 -19.21 -8.06 -6.96
CA ASN A 10 -19.70 -8.97 -7.96
C ASN A 10 -18.74 -10.16 -8.21
N ALA A 11 -17.43 -9.90 -8.25
CA ALA A 11 -16.41 -10.93 -8.36
C ALA A 11 -16.38 -11.85 -7.11
N TYR A 12 -16.46 -11.26 -5.91
CA TYR A 12 -16.56 -11.99 -4.64
C TYR A 12 -17.74 -12.97 -4.65
N ASN A 13 -18.95 -12.49 -4.98
CA ASN A 13 -20.15 -13.32 -5.05
C ASN A 13 -20.00 -14.42 -6.09
N SER A 14 -19.45 -14.14 -7.26
CA SER A 14 -19.21 -15.13 -8.30
C SER A 14 -18.23 -16.23 -7.85
N LEU A 15 -17.16 -15.88 -7.14
CA LEU A 15 -16.20 -16.85 -6.59
C LEU A 15 -16.81 -17.68 -5.45
N LYS A 16 -17.63 -17.06 -4.61
CA LYS A 16 -18.39 -17.75 -3.56
C LYS A 16 -19.31 -18.81 -4.14
N ASP A 17 -20.06 -18.47 -5.20
CA ASP A 17 -20.94 -19.42 -5.92
C ASP A 17 -20.17 -20.59 -6.56
N GLN A 18 -18.89 -20.38 -6.87
CA GLN A 18 -17.97 -21.43 -7.37
C GLN A 18 -17.32 -22.24 -6.24
N GLY A 19 -17.63 -21.98 -4.98
CA GLY A 19 -17.16 -22.73 -3.82
C GLY A 19 -15.89 -22.17 -3.17
N MET A 20 -15.63 -20.87 -3.29
CA MET A 20 -14.56 -20.22 -2.53
C MET A 20 -14.79 -20.39 -1.03
N GLN A 21 -13.77 -20.82 -0.29
CA GLN A 21 -13.86 -21.14 1.13
C GLN A 21 -13.16 -20.12 2.03
N LEU A 22 -12.18 -19.39 1.50
CA LEU A 22 -11.50 -18.27 2.12
C LEU A 22 -11.02 -17.32 1.03
N LEU A 23 -10.81 -16.04 1.35
CA LEU A 23 -10.43 -15.02 0.39
C LEU A 23 -9.03 -14.48 0.68
N LEU A 24 -8.14 -14.58 -0.31
CA LEU A 24 -6.93 -13.76 -0.42
C LEU A 24 -7.24 -12.63 -1.42
N GLY A 25 -7.38 -11.41 -0.92
CA GLY A 25 -7.79 -10.24 -1.71
C GLY A 25 -8.62 -9.28 -0.84
N THR A 26 -9.02 -8.10 -1.31
CA THR A 26 -8.55 -7.51 -2.55
C THR A 26 -7.25 -6.71 -2.34
N VAL A 27 -6.72 -6.03 -3.34
CA VAL A 27 -5.40 -5.35 -3.22
C VAL A 27 -5.54 -3.91 -2.76
N THR A 28 -6.49 -3.14 -3.32
CA THR A 28 -6.66 -1.72 -3.02
C THR A 28 -7.80 -1.46 -2.03
N SER A 29 -7.73 -0.36 -1.29
CA SER A 29 -8.60 -0.10 -0.13
C SER A 29 -10.08 -0.01 -0.45
N THR A 30 -10.49 0.73 -1.50
CA THR A 30 -11.92 0.90 -1.84
C THR A 30 -12.64 -0.43 -2.13
N PRO A 31 -12.13 -1.32 -3.00
CA PRO A 31 -12.71 -2.64 -3.19
C PRO A 31 -12.60 -3.51 -1.93
N CYS A 32 -11.50 -3.37 -1.16
CA CYS A 32 -11.28 -4.18 0.04
C CYS A 32 -12.34 -3.92 1.11
N ILE A 33 -12.66 -2.66 1.38
CA ILE A 33 -13.71 -2.28 2.34
C ILE A 33 -15.05 -2.89 1.92
N ALA A 34 -15.45 -2.74 0.67
CA ALA A 34 -16.72 -3.27 0.18
C ALA A 34 -16.81 -4.80 0.26
N VAL A 35 -15.73 -5.51 -0.08
CA VAL A 35 -15.68 -6.98 -0.02
C VAL A 35 -15.56 -7.48 1.43
N ALA A 36 -14.85 -6.76 2.31
CA ALA A 36 -14.75 -7.12 3.73
C ALA A 36 -16.12 -7.11 4.41
N ASP A 37 -16.99 -6.13 4.07
CA ASP A 37 -18.35 -6.08 4.58
C ASP A 37 -19.22 -7.26 4.10
N GLU A 38 -19.04 -7.72 2.85
CA GLU A 38 -19.75 -8.91 2.35
C GLU A 38 -19.19 -10.19 2.98
N ALA A 39 -17.86 -10.32 3.08
CA ALA A 39 -17.21 -11.46 3.70
C ALA A 39 -17.60 -11.62 5.19
N ALA A 40 -17.80 -10.50 5.90
CA ALA A 40 -18.28 -10.52 7.28
C ALA A 40 -19.71 -11.08 7.41
N LYS A 41 -20.60 -10.75 6.48
CA LYS A 41 -21.97 -11.28 6.45
C LYS A 41 -21.99 -12.80 6.25
N ASP A 42 -21.05 -13.30 5.47
CA ASP A 42 -20.89 -14.74 5.17
C ASP A 42 -20.04 -15.48 6.23
N ASN A 43 -19.48 -14.77 7.20
CA ASN A 43 -18.44 -15.26 8.10
C ASN A 43 -17.34 -16.01 7.34
N MET A 44 -16.80 -15.38 6.30
CA MET A 44 -15.72 -15.89 5.47
C MET A 44 -14.40 -15.21 5.84
N PHE A 45 -13.36 -15.98 6.10
CA PHE A 45 -12.02 -15.45 6.37
C PHE A 45 -11.48 -14.68 5.18
N LEU A 46 -10.95 -13.47 5.45
CA LEU A 46 -10.35 -12.58 4.48
C LEU A 46 -8.93 -12.19 4.92
N LEU A 47 -7.96 -12.35 4.02
CA LEU A 47 -6.61 -11.79 4.16
C LEU A 47 -6.33 -10.88 2.97
N THR A 48 -6.28 -9.57 3.20
CA THR A 48 -5.85 -8.64 2.14
C THR A 48 -4.33 -8.52 2.11
N PRO A 49 -3.67 -8.64 0.94
CA PRO A 49 -2.24 -8.40 0.84
C PRO A 49 -1.89 -6.92 1.04
N SER A 50 -2.72 -5.98 0.53
CA SER A 50 -2.35 -4.57 0.47
C SER A 50 -3.49 -3.57 0.75
N GLY A 51 -4.67 -4.01 1.18
CA GLY A 51 -5.75 -3.12 1.61
C GLY A 51 -5.38 -2.43 2.91
N SER A 52 -4.89 -1.19 2.84
CA SER A 52 -4.25 -0.49 3.95
C SER A 52 -5.17 0.44 4.74
N ALA A 53 -6.33 0.84 4.20
CA ALA A 53 -7.32 1.63 4.94
C ALA A 53 -7.80 0.90 6.20
N VAL A 54 -8.09 1.66 7.26
CA VAL A 54 -8.50 1.10 8.55
C VAL A 54 -9.70 0.16 8.39
N ASP A 55 -10.68 0.56 7.58
CA ASP A 55 -11.93 -0.18 7.39
C ASP A 55 -11.75 -1.51 6.63
N CYS A 56 -10.58 -1.77 6.01
CA CYS A 56 -10.30 -3.07 5.38
C CYS A 56 -10.28 -4.24 6.38
N VAL A 57 -9.97 -3.98 7.65
CA VAL A 57 -9.92 -4.97 8.73
C VAL A 57 -10.79 -4.56 9.93
N ALA A 58 -11.85 -3.78 9.69
CA ALA A 58 -12.78 -3.38 10.74
C ALA A 58 -13.62 -4.55 11.30
N ASN A 59 -13.79 -5.61 10.50
CA ASN A 59 -14.49 -6.82 10.87
C ASN A 59 -13.49 -7.89 11.36
N ASP A 60 -13.85 -8.66 12.35
CA ASP A 60 -12.97 -9.62 13.04
C ASP A 60 -12.55 -10.84 12.19
N ASN A 61 -13.18 -11.04 11.03
CA ASN A 61 -12.84 -12.06 10.04
C ASN A 61 -11.79 -11.60 9.01
N ALA A 62 -11.36 -10.33 9.08
CA ALA A 62 -10.47 -9.71 8.11
C ALA A 62 -9.09 -9.39 8.71
N PHE A 63 -8.04 -9.74 7.97
CA PHE A 63 -6.64 -9.50 8.31
C PHE A 63 -5.91 -8.86 7.13
N ARG A 64 -4.79 -8.19 7.39
CA ARG A 64 -3.94 -7.61 6.33
C ARG A 64 -2.49 -8.07 6.46
N VAL A 65 -1.75 -8.07 5.34
CA VAL A 65 -0.29 -8.27 5.33
C VAL A 65 0.44 -6.94 5.33
N CYS A 66 -0.07 -5.92 4.62
CA CYS A 66 0.53 -4.58 4.55
C CYS A 66 0.43 -3.83 5.88
N PHE A 67 1.17 -2.74 6.01
CA PHE A 67 0.98 -1.77 7.10
C PHE A 67 -0.18 -0.81 6.79
N SER A 68 -0.83 -0.28 7.82
CA SER A 68 -2.02 0.54 7.68
C SER A 68 -1.74 1.99 7.22
N ASP A 69 -2.77 2.67 6.68
CA ASP A 69 -2.72 4.10 6.34
C ASP A 69 -2.29 4.99 7.51
N PRO A 70 -2.78 4.78 8.75
CA PRO A 70 -2.28 5.49 9.92
C PRO A 70 -0.76 5.35 10.12
N ASN A 71 -0.23 4.15 9.90
CA ASN A 71 1.21 3.90 10.01
C ASN A 71 1.98 4.61 8.90
N GLN A 72 1.48 4.57 7.66
CA GLN A 72 2.09 5.25 6.52
C GLN A 72 2.18 6.77 6.73
N GLY A 73 1.06 7.39 7.09
CA GLY A 73 1.01 8.83 7.33
C GLY A 73 1.93 9.27 8.47
N THR A 74 1.90 8.53 9.58
CA THR A 74 2.76 8.79 10.74
C THR A 74 4.24 8.62 10.39
N ALA A 75 4.62 7.50 9.76
CA ALA A 75 6.00 7.21 9.39
C ALA A 75 6.55 8.19 8.37
N SER A 76 5.73 8.62 7.39
CA SER A 76 6.13 9.63 6.40
C SER A 76 6.50 10.95 7.03
N ALA A 77 5.66 11.47 7.94
CA ALA A 77 5.96 12.73 8.64
C ALA A 77 7.18 12.59 9.56
N GLN A 78 7.35 11.43 10.21
CA GLN A 78 8.55 11.15 11.03
C GLN A 78 9.80 11.14 10.16
N TYR A 79 9.80 10.39 9.06
CA TYR A 79 10.94 10.24 8.19
C TYR A 79 11.38 11.59 7.58
N ILE A 80 10.43 12.39 7.08
CA ILE A 80 10.70 13.72 6.55
C ILE A 80 11.34 14.63 7.63
N GLY A 81 10.78 14.61 8.85
CA GLY A 81 11.26 15.44 9.94
C GLY A 81 12.61 15.02 10.51
N GLU A 82 12.80 13.74 10.76
CA GLU A 82 14.03 13.20 11.38
C GLU A 82 15.23 13.25 10.43
N ASN A 83 15.00 13.14 9.14
CA ASN A 83 16.04 13.24 8.12
C ASN A 83 16.22 14.67 7.55
N GLY A 84 15.44 15.65 8.03
CA GLY A 84 15.55 17.02 7.57
C GLY A 84 15.36 17.17 6.06
N LEU A 85 14.46 16.39 5.47
CA LEU A 85 14.29 16.30 4.00
C LEU A 85 13.73 17.60 3.41
N ALA A 86 12.97 18.35 4.19
CA ALA A 86 12.28 19.55 3.75
C ALA A 86 12.16 20.59 4.86
N SER A 87 12.12 21.87 4.47
CA SER A 87 11.75 22.99 5.35
C SER A 87 10.31 23.45 5.15
N LYS A 88 9.74 23.19 3.96
CA LYS A 88 8.37 23.55 3.57
C LYS A 88 7.76 22.41 2.77
N VAL A 89 6.77 21.76 3.33
CA VAL A 89 6.09 20.63 2.72
C VAL A 89 4.79 21.08 2.07
N ALA A 90 4.53 20.64 0.83
CA ALA A 90 3.20 20.66 0.23
C ALA A 90 2.65 19.26 0.14
N VAL A 91 1.33 19.13 0.00
CA VAL A 91 0.64 17.85 -0.14
C VAL A 91 -0.30 17.91 -1.34
N ILE A 92 -0.34 16.83 -2.14
CA ILE A 92 -1.44 16.55 -3.08
C ILE A 92 -2.01 15.19 -2.74
N TYR A 93 -3.31 15.12 -2.48
CA TYR A 93 -4.00 13.87 -2.12
C TYR A 93 -5.36 13.72 -2.82
N GLU A 94 -5.85 12.50 -2.94
CA GLU A 94 -7.19 12.22 -3.46
C GLU A 94 -8.21 12.20 -2.32
N SER A 95 -9.03 13.26 -2.24
CA SER A 95 -9.98 13.43 -1.13
C SER A 95 -11.19 12.48 -1.19
N SER A 96 -11.45 11.87 -2.33
CA SER A 96 -12.53 10.90 -2.51
C SER A 96 -12.11 9.45 -2.27
N ASN A 97 -10.83 9.20 -1.98
CA ASN A 97 -10.27 7.87 -1.81
C ASN A 97 -9.88 7.61 -0.34
N ALA A 98 -10.37 6.51 0.23
CA ALA A 98 -10.16 6.18 1.64
C ALA A 98 -8.67 6.02 2.00
N TYR A 99 -7.88 5.38 1.14
CA TYR A 99 -6.42 5.23 1.26
C TYR A 99 -5.73 6.59 1.35
N SER A 100 -5.92 7.43 0.32
CA SER A 100 -5.24 8.71 0.21
C SER A 100 -5.60 9.69 1.31
N ALA A 101 -6.90 9.79 1.63
CA ALA A 101 -7.40 10.65 2.70
C ALA A 101 -6.95 10.16 4.09
N GLY A 102 -6.98 8.85 4.33
CA GLY A 102 -6.56 8.26 5.60
C GLY A 102 -5.08 8.50 5.91
N ILE A 103 -4.21 8.35 4.91
CA ILE A 103 -2.77 8.67 5.05
C ILE A 103 -2.56 10.16 5.30
N TYR A 104 -3.22 11.04 4.51
CA TYR A 104 -3.09 12.47 4.67
C TYR A 104 -3.50 12.94 6.07
N ASP A 105 -4.60 12.46 6.61
CA ASP A 105 -5.08 12.84 7.95
C ASP A 105 -4.03 12.53 9.03
N LYS A 106 -3.41 11.36 8.98
CA LYS A 106 -2.38 10.97 9.94
C LYS A 106 -1.07 11.68 9.71
N PHE A 107 -0.69 11.89 8.44
CA PHE A 107 0.46 12.71 8.09
C PHE A 107 0.32 14.13 8.65
N ALA A 108 -0.82 14.80 8.43
CA ALA A 108 -1.07 16.16 8.91
C ALA A 108 -1.06 16.26 10.45
N ALA A 109 -1.58 15.23 11.13
CA ALA A 109 -1.55 15.15 12.59
C ALA A 109 -0.10 15.01 13.11
N GLN A 110 0.67 14.08 12.54
CA GLN A 110 2.05 13.82 12.95
C GLN A 110 3.00 14.95 12.55
N ALA A 111 2.76 15.60 11.41
CA ALA A 111 3.50 16.79 10.97
C ALA A 111 3.48 17.91 12.03
N LYS A 112 2.33 18.12 12.71
CA LYS A 112 2.24 19.05 13.83
C LYS A 112 3.12 18.64 15.01
N VAL A 113 3.17 17.35 15.33
CA VAL A 113 4.01 16.81 16.41
C VAL A 113 5.50 16.98 16.08
N LYS A 114 5.89 16.79 14.83
CA LYS A 114 7.26 16.93 14.35
C LYS A 114 7.63 18.38 13.96
N ASN A 115 6.71 19.34 14.11
CA ASN A 115 6.87 20.73 13.70
C ASN A 115 7.26 20.88 12.20
N LEU A 116 6.73 20.00 11.35
CA LEU A 116 6.86 20.16 9.90
C LEU A 116 5.98 21.33 9.42
N ASN A 117 6.55 22.20 8.59
CA ASN A 117 5.84 23.33 8.04
C ASN A 117 5.10 22.93 6.76
N ILE A 118 3.83 22.53 6.88
CA ILE A 118 2.96 22.31 5.72
C ILE A 118 2.48 23.67 5.23
N VAL A 119 2.97 24.09 4.05
CA VAL A 119 2.70 25.42 3.47
C VAL A 119 1.58 25.43 2.46
N GLU A 120 1.23 24.26 1.88
CA GLU A 120 0.19 24.14 0.87
C GLU A 120 -0.43 22.73 0.93
N VAL A 121 -1.76 22.65 0.79
CA VAL A 121 -2.49 21.39 0.68
C VAL A 121 -3.45 21.49 -0.49
N GLN A 122 -3.28 20.61 -1.45
CA GLN A 122 -4.12 20.50 -2.63
C GLN A 122 -4.78 19.13 -2.67
N SER A 123 -5.99 19.06 -3.21
CA SER A 123 -6.70 17.81 -3.41
C SER A 123 -7.25 17.68 -4.82
N PHE A 124 -7.59 16.44 -5.16
CA PHE A 124 -8.37 16.08 -6.34
C PHE A 124 -9.36 14.97 -5.97
N THR A 125 -10.21 14.59 -6.90
CA THR A 125 -11.19 13.50 -6.77
C THR A 125 -11.03 12.54 -7.95
N SER A 126 -11.69 11.38 -7.89
CA SER A 126 -11.73 10.41 -8.99
C SER A 126 -12.14 11.02 -10.33
N ASP A 127 -12.95 12.10 -10.32
CA ASP A 127 -13.43 12.77 -11.53
C ASP A 127 -12.44 13.82 -12.07
N THR A 128 -11.42 14.21 -11.30
CA THR A 128 -10.49 15.32 -11.63
C THR A 128 -9.03 14.90 -11.64
N LYS A 129 -8.74 13.60 -11.82
CA LYS A 129 -7.42 12.99 -11.65
C LYS A 129 -6.53 12.95 -12.90
N THR A 130 -6.75 13.86 -13.87
CA THR A 130 -5.96 13.88 -15.11
C THR A 130 -5.22 15.18 -15.36
N ASP A 131 -5.71 16.31 -14.86
CA ASP A 131 -5.08 17.62 -14.96
C ASP A 131 -4.80 18.20 -13.58
N PHE A 132 -3.53 18.33 -13.24
CA PHE A 132 -3.01 18.83 -11.97
C PHE A 132 -2.38 20.23 -12.09
N SER A 133 -2.60 20.93 -13.22
CA SER A 133 -1.97 22.22 -13.47
C SER A 133 -2.25 23.26 -12.39
N ALA A 134 -3.49 23.30 -11.87
CA ALA A 134 -3.88 24.22 -10.81
C ALA A 134 -3.16 23.90 -9.49
N GLN A 135 -3.13 22.63 -9.09
CA GLN A 135 -2.44 22.17 -7.89
C GLN A 135 -0.93 22.44 -7.95
N ILE A 136 -0.31 22.13 -9.09
CA ILE A 136 1.12 22.38 -9.33
C ILE A 136 1.44 23.87 -9.26
N GLN A 137 0.59 24.72 -9.83
CA GLN A 137 0.79 26.17 -9.77
C GLN A 137 0.66 26.73 -8.33
N ALA A 138 -0.29 26.22 -7.54
CA ALA A 138 -0.45 26.59 -6.14
C ALA A 138 0.80 26.18 -5.33
N ILE A 139 1.28 24.95 -5.51
CA ILE A 139 2.51 24.46 -4.86
C ILE A 139 3.73 25.29 -5.25
N LYS A 140 3.89 25.59 -6.53
CA LYS A 140 4.99 26.44 -7.01
C LYS A 140 4.96 27.84 -6.35
N SER A 141 3.77 28.38 -6.16
CA SER A 141 3.58 29.70 -5.51
C SER A 141 3.82 29.67 -4.01
N SER A 142 3.62 28.54 -3.35
CA SER A 142 3.82 28.35 -1.91
C SER A 142 5.31 28.35 -1.50
N GLY A 143 6.19 28.04 -2.46
CA GLY A 143 7.62 27.88 -2.22
C GLY A 143 7.98 26.64 -1.42
N ALA A 144 7.16 25.58 -1.52
CA ALA A 144 7.47 24.25 -0.97
C ALA A 144 8.75 23.69 -1.61
N ASP A 145 9.52 22.95 -0.82
CA ASP A 145 10.75 22.27 -1.24
C ASP A 145 10.58 20.73 -1.30
N LEU A 146 9.42 20.21 -0.81
CA LEU A 146 9.00 18.83 -0.93
C LEU A 146 7.48 18.75 -1.14
N VAL A 147 7.05 17.86 -2.01
CA VAL A 147 5.64 17.49 -2.20
C VAL A 147 5.41 16.05 -1.70
N PHE A 148 4.53 15.89 -0.73
CA PHE A 148 4.06 14.61 -0.25
C PHE A 148 2.87 14.15 -1.10
N LEU A 149 2.95 12.91 -1.61
CA LEU A 149 2.00 12.30 -2.53
C LEU A 149 1.46 10.97 -1.95
N PRO A 150 0.50 11.00 -1.01
CA PRO A 150 -0.19 9.79 -0.55
C PRO A 150 -1.25 9.35 -1.56
N ILE A 151 -0.82 8.92 -2.73
CA ILE A 151 -1.66 8.59 -3.90
C ILE A 151 -1.10 7.36 -4.62
N TYR A 152 -1.81 6.86 -5.64
CA TYR A 152 -1.31 5.77 -6.46
C TYR A 152 -0.37 6.26 -7.57
N TYR A 153 0.42 5.33 -8.09
CA TYR A 153 1.49 5.62 -9.06
C TYR A 153 0.98 6.23 -10.37
N SER A 154 -0.23 5.89 -10.82
CA SER A 154 -0.80 6.42 -12.07
C SER A 154 -1.00 7.93 -12.02
N GLU A 155 -1.58 8.44 -10.95
CA GLU A 155 -1.75 9.87 -10.73
C GLU A 155 -0.41 10.57 -10.44
N ALA A 156 0.49 9.89 -9.71
CA ALA A 156 1.83 10.41 -9.43
C ALA A 156 2.64 10.60 -10.72
N GLN A 157 2.58 9.67 -11.68
CA GLN A 157 3.24 9.81 -12.99
C GLN A 157 2.73 11.03 -13.76
N LEU A 158 1.41 11.31 -13.73
CA LEU A 158 0.84 12.50 -14.34
C LEU A 158 1.30 13.79 -13.63
N ILE A 159 1.33 13.77 -12.29
CA ILE A 159 1.82 14.90 -11.49
C ILE A 159 3.29 15.18 -11.79
N LEU A 160 4.16 14.17 -11.80
CA LEU A 160 5.59 14.33 -12.11
C LEU A 160 5.80 14.88 -13.52
N THR A 161 5.06 14.38 -14.50
CA THR A 161 5.10 14.85 -15.90
C THR A 161 4.70 16.32 -16.00
N GLN A 162 3.59 16.70 -15.38
CA GLN A 162 3.08 18.06 -15.41
C GLN A 162 3.94 19.02 -14.56
N ALA A 163 4.48 18.56 -13.43
CA ALA A 163 5.42 19.32 -12.61
C ALA A 163 6.71 19.66 -13.38
N LYS A 164 7.26 18.68 -14.12
CA LYS A 164 8.40 18.91 -15.00
C LYS A 164 8.10 19.93 -16.07
N ALA A 165 6.96 19.81 -16.74
CA ALA A 165 6.54 20.76 -17.78
C ALA A 165 6.33 22.20 -17.23
N ALA A 166 5.81 22.32 -15.99
CA ALA A 166 5.63 23.58 -15.31
C ALA A 166 6.93 24.17 -14.71
N GLY A 167 8.03 23.43 -14.76
CA GLY A 167 9.30 23.82 -14.13
C GLY A 167 9.23 23.89 -12.59
N LEU A 168 8.45 22.99 -11.98
CA LEU A 168 8.45 22.79 -10.53
C LEU A 168 9.64 21.89 -10.17
N ASN A 169 10.58 22.43 -9.39
CA ASN A 169 11.78 21.70 -8.98
C ASN A 169 11.77 21.54 -7.46
N VAL A 170 11.24 20.40 -7.01
CA VAL A 170 11.06 20.02 -5.60
C VAL A 170 11.35 18.54 -5.43
N LYS A 171 11.54 18.08 -4.18
CA LYS A 171 11.55 16.65 -3.86
C LYS A 171 10.12 16.10 -3.88
N PHE A 172 9.96 14.85 -4.27
CA PHE A 172 8.71 14.14 -4.14
C PHE A 172 8.86 12.97 -3.17
N PHE A 173 7.88 12.80 -2.31
CA PHE A 173 7.84 11.74 -1.31
C PHE A 173 6.45 11.11 -1.29
N GLY A 174 6.36 9.80 -1.31
CA GLY A 174 5.08 9.09 -1.30
C GLY A 174 5.06 7.88 -0.36
N CYS A 175 4.01 7.13 -0.48
CA CYS A 175 3.74 5.93 0.28
C CYS A 175 3.78 4.69 -0.62
N ASP A 176 3.30 3.56 -0.11
CA ASP A 176 3.28 2.29 -0.81
C ASP A 176 2.55 2.34 -2.17
N GLY A 177 1.52 3.17 -2.29
CA GLY A 177 0.78 3.37 -3.55
C GLY A 177 1.63 3.90 -4.71
N LEU A 178 2.82 4.46 -4.44
CA LEU A 178 3.77 4.85 -5.48
C LEU A 178 4.60 3.67 -5.99
N ASP A 179 4.64 2.54 -5.29
CA ASP A 179 5.36 1.36 -5.79
C ASP A 179 4.68 0.83 -7.07
N GLY A 180 5.48 0.59 -8.09
CA GLY A 180 5.00 0.38 -9.46
C GLY A 180 5.14 1.60 -10.38
N ILE A 181 5.59 2.76 -9.87
CA ILE A 181 5.77 3.98 -10.67
C ILE A 181 6.74 3.79 -11.83
N LEU A 182 7.67 2.85 -11.75
CA LEU A 182 8.64 2.55 -12.80
C LEU A 182 8.09 1.61 -13.88
N THR A 183 7.04 0.83 -13.59
CA THR A 183 6.57 -0.26 -14.48
C THR A 183 5.07 -0.21 -14.79
N GLY A 184 4.28 0.49 -13.98
CA GLY A 184 2.82 0.42 -14.02
C GLY A 184 2.16 1.07 -15.23
N VAL A 185 2.85 1.96 -15.97
CA VAL A 185 2.35 2.56 -17.22
C VAL A 185 3.36 2.39 -18.32
N GLU A 186 2.91 1.76 -19.40
CA GLU A 186 3.76 1.48 -20.56
C GLU A 186 4.23 2.78 -21.24
N ASN A 187 5.52 2.82 -21.62
CA ASN A 187 6.17 3.94 -22.30
C ASN A 187 6.21 5.27 -21.53
N TRP A 188 5.98 5.27 -20.21
CA TRP A 188 6.21 6.46 -19.41
C TRP A 188 7.72 6.73 -19.22
N ASP A 189 8.10 8.00 -19.21
CA ASP A 189 9.51 8.40 -18.99
C ASP A 189 9.90 8.24 -17.52
N THR A 190 10.49 7.10 -17.19
CA THR A 190 10.88 6.74 -15.81
C THR A 190 11.96 7.65 -15.23
N THR A 191 12.67 8.44 -16.06
CA THR A 191 13.64 9.42 -15.56
C THR A 191 12.98 10.55 -14.75
N LEU A 192 11.67 10.73 -14.91
CA LEU A 192 10.88 11.68 -14.12
C LEU A 192 10.71 11.24 -12.66
N ALA A 193 10.90 9.96 -12.37
CA ALA A 193 10.85 9.43 -11.01
C ALA A 193 12.20 9.50 -10.28
N GLU A 194 13.27 9.94 -10.94
CA GLU A 194 14.59 10.00 -10.31
C GLU A 194 14.59 10.88 -9.06
N GLY A 195 15.09 10.36 -7.94
CA GLY A 195 15.08 11.03 -6.64
C GLY A 195 13.74 11.01 -5.90
N VAL A 196 12.70 10.35 -6.43
CA VAL A 196 11.46 10.15 -5.69
C VAL A 196 11.71 9.18 -4.54
N LEU A 197 11.28 9.58 -3.34
CA LEU A 197 11.30 8.77 -2.13
C LEU A 197 9.92 8.16 -1.88
N LEU A 198 9.85 6.94 -1.40
CA LEU A 198 8.60 6.31 -0.97
C LEU A 198 8.80 5.35 0.21
N LEU A 199 7.73 5.13 0.96
CA LEU A 199 7.67 4.09 1.97
C LEU A 199 7.10 2.81 1.37
N THR A 200 7.81 1.69 1.53
CA THR A 200 7.43 0.36 1.06
C THR A 200 7.89 -0.71 2.04
N PRO A 201 7.23 -1.86 2.16
CA PRO A 201 7.75 -2.96 2.96
C PRO A 201 8.85 -3.75 2.24
N LEU A 202 8.95 -3.65 0.90
CA LEU A 202 9.90 -4.40 0.09
C LEU A 202 11.10 -3.53 -0.32
N ALA A 203 12.31 -4.03 -0.09
CA ALA A 203 13.53 -3.55 -0.74
C ALA A 203 14.00 -4.65 -1.72
N ALA A 204 13.65 -4.52 -3.00
CA ALA A 204 13.95 -5.55 -4.00
C ALA A 204 15.47 -5.77 -4.21
N ASP A 205 16.30 -4.80 -3.79
CA ASP A 205 17.76 -4.86 -3.80
C ASP A 205 18.38 -5.44 -2.52
N ALA A 206 17.57 -5.85 -1.54
CA ALA A 206 18.03 -6.48 -0.30
C ALA A 206 18.84 -7.74 -0.59
N LYS A 207 19.83 -8.04 0.27
CA LYS A 207 20.85 -9.07 -0.01
C LYS A 207 20.57 -10.42 0.66
N ASP A 208 19.47 -10.53 1.39
CA ASP A 208 19.05 -11.80 1.98
C ASP A 208 18.62 -12.82 0.92
N ASP A 209 18.79 -14.10 1.23
CA ASP A 209 18.58 -15.20 0.30
C ASP A 209 17.12 -15.31 -0.15
N LEU A 210 16.15 -15.01 0.74
CA LEU A 210 14.72 -15.09 0.45
C LEU A 210 14.34 -14.05 -0.62
N THR A 211 14.70 -12.79 -0.39
CA THR A 211 14.43 -11.69 -1.33
C THR A 211 15.11 -11.93 -2.67
N GLN A 212 16.39 -12.29 -2.67
CA GLN A 212 17.14 -12.54 -3.92
C GLN A 212 16.56 -13.73 -4.73
N ASN A 213 16.12 -14.79 -4.06
CA ASN A 213 15.48 -15.93 -4.71
C ASN A 213 14.11 -15.57 -5.30
N PHE A 214 13.30 -14.79 -4.55
CA PHE A 214 12.01 -14.31 -5.02
C PHE A 214 12.17 -13.39 -6.25
N VAL A 215 13.00 -12.35 -6.15
CA VAL A 215 13.24 -11.39 -7.24
C VAL A 215 13.72 -12.11 -8.49
N ARG A 216 14.69 -13.02 -8.37
CA ARG A 216 15.20 -13.80 -9.51
C ARG A 216 14.09 -14.62 -10.18
N LYS A 217 13.28 -15.36 -9.41
CA LYS A 217 12.19 -16.17 -9.95
C LYS A 217 11.11 -15.32 -10.60
N TYR A 218 10.79 -14.17 -9.99
CA TYR A 218 9.80 -13.23 -10.52
C TYR A 218 10.26 -12.65 -11.86
N VAL A 219 11.51 -12.17 -11.92
CA VAL A 219 12.13 -11.65 -13.16
C VAL A 219 12.20 -12.73 -14.25
N ASP A 220 12.54 -13.97 -13.89
CA ASP A 220 12.55 -15.09 -14.83
C ASP A 220 11.17 -15.36 -15.44
N ALA A 221 10.11 -15.23 -14.65
CA ALA A 221 8.73 -15.47 -15.06
C ALA A 221 8.09 -14.30 -15.82
N TYR A 222 8.25 -13.08 -15.30
CA TYR A 222 7.49 -11.90 -15.74
C TYR A 222 8.34 -10.87 -16.49
N LYS A 223 9.68 -10.97 -16.47
CA LYS A 223 10.63 -10.06 -17.13
C LYS A 223 10.65 -8.64 -16.57
N GLU A 224 10.19 -8.48 -15.35
CA GLU A 224 10.17 -7.22 -14.61
C GLU A 224 10.59 -7.44 -13.16
N THR A 225 11.05 -6.39 -12.49
CA THR A 225 11.34 -6.42 -11.05
C THR A 225 10.02 -6.42 -10.27
N PRO A 226 9.84 -7.30 -9.26
CA PRO A 226 8.65 -7.30 -8.46
C PRO A 226 8.53 -6.02 -7.64
N ASN A 227 7.30 -5.54 -7.49
CA ASN A 227 6.93 -4.50 -6.54
C ASN A 227 6.45 -5.12 -5.21
N GLN A 228 6.16 -4.26 -4.23
CA GLN A 228 5.67 -4.71 -2.92
C GLN A 228 4.36 -5.52 -3.00
N PHE A 229 3.45 -5.19 -3.94
CA PHE A 229 2.17 -5.88 -4.06
C PHE A 229 2.35 -7.37 -4.40
N ALA A 230 3.34 -7.69 -5.22
CA ALA A 230 3.73 -9.07 -5.51
C ALA A 230 4.32 -9.75 -4.26
N ALA A 231 5.13 -9.04 -3.48
CA ALA A 231 5.74 -9.57 -2.25
C ALA A 231 4.71 -9.75 -1.12
N ASP A 232 3.80 -8.78 -0.92
CA ASP A 232 2.72 -8.91 0.05
C ASP A 232 1.78 -10.07 -0.29
N ALA A 233 1.47 -10.28 -1.59
CA ALA A 233 0.68 -11.41 -2.04
C ALA A 233 1.39 -12.75 -1.82
N TYR A 234 2.71 -12.81 -2.03
CA TYR A 234 3.54 -13.98 -1.72
C TYR A 234 3.49 -14.30 -0.23
N ASP A 235 3.72 -13.32 0.63
CA ASP A 235 3.67 -13.49 2.08
C ASP A 235 2.27 -13.88 2.56
N ALA A 236 1.21 -13.33 1.95
CA ALA A 236 -0.17 -13.68 2.26
C ALA A 236 -0.49 -15.18 2.01
N VAL A 237 0.07 -15.76 0.94
CA VAL A 237 -0.09 -17.21 0.68
C VAL A 237 0.56 -18.03 1.79
N TYR A 238 1.75 -17.64 2.25
CA TYR A 238 2.44 -18.34 3.34
C TYR A 238 1.75 -18.13 4.68
N ALA A 239 1.24 -16.93 4.96
CA ALA A 239 0.45 -16.67 6.18
C ALA A 239 -0.82 -17.55 6.22
N ILE A 240 -1.55 -17.64 5.11
CA ILE A 240 -2.72 -18.52 4.99
C ILE A 240 -2.31 -19.99 5.20
N LYS A 241 -1.20 -20.44 4.58
CA LYS A 241 -0.69 -21.81 4.75
C LYS A 241 -0.41 -22.13 6.22
N GLU A 242 0.40 -21.30 6.87
CA GLU A 242 0.77 -21.50 8.28
C GLU A 242 -0.46 -21.47 9.21
N ALA A 243 -1.38 -20.51 8.97
CA ALA A 243 -2.62 -20.44 9.74
C ALA A 243 -3.53 -21.66 9.51
N ALA A 244 -3.67 -22.14 8.27
CA ALA A 244 -4.46 -23.30 7.92
C ALA A 244 -3.89 -24.59 8.56
N GLU A 245 -2.57 -24.74 8.58
CA GLU A 245 -1.88 -25.85 9.24
C GLU A 245 -2.06 -25.78 10.77
N ALA A 246 -1.87 -24.60 11.38
CA ALA A 246 -2.08 -24.39 12.80
C ALA A 246 -3.54 -24.64 13.23
N ALA A 247 -4.51 -24.19 12.40
CA ALA A 247 -5.93 -24.42 12.58
C ALA A 247 -6.35 -25.90 12.31
N ASN A 248 -5.47 -26.72 11.73
CA ASN A 248 -5.76 -28.09 11.31
C ASN A 248 -7.02 -28.17 10.42
N LEU A 249 -7.13 -27.24 9.45
CA LEU A 249 -8.29 -27.18 8.56
C LEU A 249 -8.54 -28.50 7.83
N LYS A 250 -9.81 -28.81 7.60
CA LYS A 250 -10.26 -29.99 6.87
C LYS A 250 -11.14 -29.58 5.69
N PRO A 251 -11.07 -30.31 4.57
CA PRO A 251 -11.83 -29.96 3.36
C PRO A 251 -13.36 -29.98 3.53
N ASP A 252 -13.88 -30.67 4.54
CA ASP A 252 -15.30 -30.81 4.85
C ASP A 252 -15.83 -29.81 5.90
N MET A 253 -14.99 -28.90 6.38
CA MET A 253 -15.42 -27.84 7.28
C MET A 253 -16.34 -26.84 6.55
N SER A 254 -17.30 -26.28 7.29
CA SER A 254 -18.08 -25.16 6.77
C SER A 254 -17.21 -23.91 6.63
N ILE A 255 -17.61 -22.97 5.76
CA ILE A 255 -16.93 -21.67 5.59
C ILE A 255 -16.80 -20.96 6.94
N SER A 256 -17.89 -20.94 7.72
CA SER A 256 -17.90 -20.30 9.04
C SER A 256 -16.97 -20.98 10.04
N ASP A 257 -16.93 -22.32 10.09
CA ASP A 257 -16.01 -23.04 10.99
C ASP A 257 -14.55 -22.82 10.59
N MET A 258 -14.25 -22.76 9.27
CA MET A 258 -12.92 -22.41 8.77
C MET A 258 -12.54 -20.99 9.18
N CYS A 259 -13.46 -20.03 9.04
CA CYS A 259 -13.23 -18.66 9.44
C CYS A 259 -12.85 -18.54 10.92
N GLU A 260 -13.63 -19.13 11.83
CA GLU A 260 -13.36 -19.10 13.27
C GLU A 260 -12.01 -19.76 13.62
N ALA A 261 -11.69 -20.86 12.95
CA ALA A 261 -10.40 -21.54 13.14
C ALA A 261 -9.23 -20.67 12.63
N MET A 262 -9.38 -20.04 11.46
CA MET A 262 -8.36 -19.17 10.87
C MET A 262 -8.15 -17.90 11.70
N LYS A 263 -9.19 -17.25 12.20
CA LYS A 263 -9.11 -16.08 13.09
C LYS A 263 -8.24 -16.39 14.31
N THR A 264 -8.49 -17.52 14.95
CA THR A 264 -7.72 -17.97 16.10
C THR A 264 -6.27 -18.25 15.72
N ALA A 265 -6.04 -18.97 14.62
CA ALA A 265 -4.70 -19.35 14.16
C ALA A 265 -3.86 -18.13 13.78
N MET A 266 -4.43 -17.15 13.08
CA MET A 266 -3.71 -15.92 12.68
C MET A 266 -3.08 -15.19 13.86
N THR A 267 -3.69 -15.19 15.03
CA THR A 267 -3.14 -14.55 16.22
C THR A 267 -2.05 -15.37 16.94
N THR A 268 -1.74 -16.56 16.45
CA THR A 268 -0.76 -17.47 17.08
C THR A 268 0.45 -17.80 16.20
N ILE A 269 0.33 -17.57 14.89
CA ILE A 269 1.42 -17.83 13.94
C ILE A 269 2.45 -16.70 13.94
N SER A 270 3.66 -17.04 13.47
CA SER A 270 4.70 -16.08 13.12
C SER A 270 5.37 -16.54 11.83
N ILE A 271 5.56 -15.63 10.88
CA ILE A 271 6.23 -15.94 9.62
C ILE A 271 7.38 -14.97 9.35
N ASP A 272 8.46 -15.49 8.76
CA ASP A 272 9.50 -14.69 8.15
C ASP A 272 9.17 -14.57 6.66
N GLY A 273 8.85 -13.35 6.22
CA GLY A 273 8.41 -13.06 4.86
C GLY A 273 9.35 -12.12 4.11
N LEU A 274 8.99 -11.83 2.87
CA LEU A 274 9.68 -10.85 2.03
C LEU A 274 9.53 -9.43 2.56
N THR A 275 8.39 -9.17 3.20
CA THR A 275 7.95 -7.84 3.58
C THR A 275 8.07 -7.59 5.10
N GLY A 276 8.50 -8.59 5.86
CA GLY A 276 8.77 -8.48 7.31
C GLY A 276 9.28 -9.76 7.91
N ASP A 277 10.16 -9.62 8.90
CA ASP A 277 10.68 -10.74 9.70
C ASP A 277 9.84 -10.91 10.96
N GLY A 278 9.55 -12.16 11.35
CA GLY A 278 8.77 -12.46 12.53
C GLY A 278 7.38 -11.81 12.53
N MET A 279 6.72 -11.76 11.38
CA MET A 279 5.39 -11.16 11.29
C MET A 279 4.38 -11.95 12.11
N THR A 280 3.67 -11.24 12.98
CA THR A 280 2.57 -11.74 13.82
C THR A 280 1.38 -10.81 13.66
N TRP A 281 0.19 -11.29 14.00
CA TRP A 281 -1.04 -10.52 13.86
C TRP A 281 -1.77 -10.37 15.19
N THR A 282 -2.37 -9.20 15.39
CA THR A 282 -3.31 -8.96 16.50
C THR A 282 -4.71 -9.44 16.11
N ALA A 283 -5.61 -9.53 17.10
CA ALA A 283 -7.02 -9.86 16.84
C ALA A 283 -7.76 -8.78 16.03
N ASP A 284 -7.19 -7.58 15.95
CA ASP A 284 -7.72 -6.48 15.11
C ASP A 284 -7.24 -6.59 13.65
N GLY A 285 -6.64 -7.74 13.26
CA GLY A 285 -6.21 -8.01 11.89
C GLY A 285 -4.92 -7.30 11.45
N GLU A 286 -4.24 -6.59 12.36
CA GLU A 286 -3.04 -5.80 12.07
C GLU A 286 -1.75 -6.62 12.25
N PRO A 287 -0.79 -6.54 11.29
CA PRO A 287 0.53 -7.13 11.46
C PRO A 287 1.46 -6.19 12.25
N ASN A 288 2.47 -6.77 12.93
CA ASN A 288 3.55 -6.05 13.59
C ASN A 288 4.63 -5.59 12.59
N LYS A 289 4.25 -4.80 11.61
CA LYS A 289 5.07 -4.47 10.44
C LYS A 289 5.20 -2.96 10.27
N GLY A 290 6.37 -2.50 9.84
CA GLY A 290 6.63 -1.10 9.54
C GLY A 290 7.22 -0.91 8.13
N PRO A 291 7.10 0.30 7.57
CA PRO A 291 7.65 0.60 6.26
C PRO A 291 9.16 0.76 6.29
N LYS A 292 9.79 0.50 5.14
CA LYS A 292 11.16 0.88 4.80
C LYS A 292 11.11 2.10 3.87
N ALA A 293 12.10 2.98 3.94
CA ALA A 293 12.22 4.08 2.97
C ALA A 293 13.11 3.63 1.80
N VAL A 294 12.67 3.87 0.59
CA VAL A 294 13.47 3.67 -0.62
C VAL A 294 13.50 4.96 -1.45
N GLU A 295 14.56 5.15 -2.21
CA GLU A 295 14.70 6.23 -3.18
C GLU A 295 14.89 5.62 -4.58
N ILE A 296 14.31 6.22 -5.58
CA ILE A 296 14.54 5.84 -6.97
C ILE A 296 15.86 6.47 -7.43
N VAL A 297 16.85 5.63 -7.75
CA VAL A 297 18.18 6.02 -8.20
C VAL A 297 18.54 5.19 -9.44
N ASP A 298 18.90 5.86 -10.52
CA ASP A 298 19.22 5.22 -11.80
C ASP A 298 18.13 4.24 -12.28
N GLY A 299 16.86 4.60 -12.05
CA GLY A 299 15.69 3.81 -12.43
C GLY A 299 15.46 2.54 -11.60
N ALA A 300 16.02 2.44 -10.39
CA ALA A 300 15.84 1.32 -9.48
C ALA A 300 15.47 1.82 -8.07
N TYR A 301 14.73 0.98 -7.31
CA TYR A 301 14.46 1.24 -5.90
C TYR A 301 15.70 0.88 -5.07
N VAL A 302 16.20 1.83 -4.30
CA VAL A 302 17.39 1.69 -3.45
C VAL A 302 17.01 1.97 -1.99
N LEU A 303 17.27 1.00 -1.12
CA LEU A 303 16.99 1.12 0.31
C LEU A 303 17.76 2.30 0.91
N LYS A 304 17.06 3.09 1.72
CA LYS A 304 17.64 4.18 2.52
C LYS A 304 17.79 3.72 3.97
N GLU A 305 18.99 3.85 4.51
CA GLU A 305 19.30 3.55 5.92
C GLU A 305 18.73 4.61 6.89
#